data_9a91f691bd50eeb24247d8895f4825e8
#
_entry.id   9a91f691bd50eeb24247d8895f4825e8
#
_cell.length_a   1.000
_cell.length_b   1.000
_cell.length_c   1.000
_cell.angle_alpha   90.00
_cell.angle_beta   90.00
_cell.angle_gamma   90.00
#
_symmetry.space_group_name_H-M   'P 1'
#
loop_
_entity.id
_entity.type
_entity.pdbx_description
1 polymer ?
#
loop_
_entity_poly.entity_id
_entity_poly.type
_entity_poly.pdbx_seq_one_letter_code
_entity_poly.pdbx_strand_id
1 'polypeptide(L)'
;NPVMNAYAFGFARPYSIVLHSGSIRYLTKDELKVIVVHEMAHIKYRHANANVYLMPFLSIPIISVLGSWISGFWHRRAELTADRLALMYLGDSELVKKSLIKVHVGPDAADSMNEVARQWMQYTAERPMNHFAQTFSDHPFLVRRLSQIDYWKGVVEPQNQPQSVAPAA
;
A
#
# COMPACT_ATOMS: atom_id res chain seq x y z
N ASN A 1 11.37 -16.50 -11.67
CA ASN A 1 11.30 -15.03 -11.56
C ASN A 1 11.65 -14.63 -10.13
N PRO A 2 12.60 -13.71 -9.92
CA PRO A 2 12.90 -13.23 -8.57
C PRO A 2 11.66 -12.49 -8.03
N VAL A 3 11.27 -12.84 -6.82
CA VAL A 3 10.12 -12.23 -6.13
C VAL A 3 10.40 -10.75 -5.90
N MET A 4 9.50 -9.89 -6.35
CA MET A 4 9.48 -8.48 -6.00
C MET A 4 8.65 -8.31 -4.74
N ASN A 5 9.32 -8.06 -3.63
CA ASN A 5 8.67 -7.81 -2.35
C ASN A 5 9.60 -7.00 -1.45
N ALA A 6 9.03 -6.40 -0.43
CA ALA A 6 9.73 -5.81 0.69
C ALA A 6 8.91 -6.04 1.95
N TYR A 7 9.52 -6.03 3.10
CA TYR A 7 8.80 -6.08 4.36
C TYR A 7 9.63 -5.45 5.49
N ALA A 8 8.93 -4.82 6.41
CA ALA A 8 9.49 -4.31 7.64
C ALA A 8 9.51 -5.41 8.72
N PHE A 9 10.61 -5.53 9.42
CA PHE A 9 10.81 -6.51 10.48
C PHE A 9 11.28 -5.84 11.77
N GLY A 10 10.70 -6.29 12.89
CA GLY A 10 11.08 -5.88 14.25
C GLY A 10 9.88 -5.38 15.07
N PHE A 11 9.76 -5.85 16.32
CA PHE A 11 8.76 -5.38 17.29
C PHE A 11 9.27 -4.24 18.15
N ALA A 12 10.59 -4.13 18.28
CA ALA A 12 11.32 -3.09 19.00
C ALA A 12 12.59 -2.72 18.22
N ARG A 13 13.23 -1.63 18.60
CA ARG A 13 14.52 -1.22 18.00
C ARG A 13 15.61 -2.26 18.26
N PRO A 14 16.49 -2.53 17.27
CA PRO A 14 16.53 -1.94 15.93
C PRO A 14 15.46 -2.54 15.00
N TYR A 15 14.87 -1.68 14.13
CA TYR A 15 13.99 -2.14 13.05
C TYR A 15 14.80 -2.39 11.78
N SER A 16 14.35 -3.34 10.97
CA SER A 16 14.97 -3.67 9.69
C SER A 16 13.94 -3.66 8.56
N ILE A 17 14.35 -3.20 7.39
CA ILE A 17 13.58 -3.34 6.15
C ILE A 17 14.33 -4.33 5.26
N VAL A 18 13.66 -5.38 4.85
CA VAL A 18 14.20 -6.40 3.96
C VAL A 18 13.67 -6.12 2.55
N LEU A 19 14.59 -5.96 1.61
CA LEU A 19 14.27 -5.80 0.19
C LEU A 19 14.65 -7.09 -0.54
N HIS A 20 13.69 -7.67 -1.24
CA HIS A 20 13.98 -8.83 -2.09
C HIS A 20 14.78 -8.41 -3.32
N SER A 21 15.59 -9.32 -3.82
CA SER A 21 16.46 -9.06 -4.99
C SER A 21 15.70 -8.63 -6.24
N GLY A 22 14.45 -9.11 -6.42
CA GLY A 22 13.58 -8.67 -7.49
C GLY A 22 13.23 -7.19 -7.40
N SER A 23 12.93 -6.68 -6.19
CA SER A 23 12.66 -5.24 -5.99
C SER A 23 13.88 -4.39 -6.35
N ILE A 24 15.08 -4.80 -5.94
CA ILE A 24 16.32 -4.08 -6.25
C ILE A 24 16.63 -4.12 -7.75
N ARG A 25 16.29 -5.22 -8.44
CA ARG A 25 16.63 -5.42 -9.85
C ARG A 25 15.68 -4.70 -10.81
N TYR A 26 14.39 -4.67 -10.50
CA TYR A 26 13.35 -4.23 -11.44
C TYR A 26 12.75 -2.87 -11.13
N LEU A 27 12.94 -2.34 -9.92
CA LEU A 27 12.47 -1.01 -9.57
C LEU A 27 13.56 0.02 -9.82
N THR A 28 13.16 1.18 -10.31
CA THR A 28 14.04 2.35 -10.35
C THR A 28 14.36 2.83 -8.93
N LYS A 29 15.34 3.70 -8.78
CA LYS A 29 15.69 4.27 -7.46
C LYS A 29 14.51 5.00 -6.82
N ASP A 30 13.71 5.69 -7.61
CA ASP A 30 12.56 6.45 -7.10
C ASP A 30 11.39 5.52 -6.75
N GLU A 31 11.11 4.51 -7.58
CA GLU A 31 10.14 3.46 -7.25
C GLU A 31 10.55 2.69 -5.99
N LEU A 32 11.84 2.42 -5.81
CA LEU A 32 12.34 1.76 -4.60
C LEU A 32 12.18 2.64 -3.35
N LYS A 33 12.35 3.98 -3.47
CA LYS A 33 12.07 4.91 -2.38
C LYS A 33 10.59 4.84 -1.95
N VAL A 34 9.65 4.72 -2.90
CA VAL A 34 8.23 4.53 -2.58
C VAL A 34 8.05 3.33 -1.66
N ILE A 35 8.61 2.19 -2.05
CA ILE A 35 8.47 0.95 -1.28
C ILE A 35 9.14 1.08 0.10
N VAL A 36 10.32 1.66 0.19
CA VAL A 36 11.02 1.88 1.47
C VAL A 36 10.20 2.80 2.39
N VAL A 37 9.63 3.90 1.88
CA VAL A 37 8.79 4.81 2.69
C VAL A 37 7.50 4.11 3.13
N HIS A 38 6.91 3.28 2.27
CA HIS A 38 5.76 2.44 2.62
C HIS A 38 6.10 1.51 3.80
N GLU A 39 7.22 0.79 3.74
CA GLU A 39 7.67 -0.09 4.84
C GLU A 39 8.01 0.69 6.12
N MET A 40 8.61 1.89 5.98
CA MET A 40 8.84 2.78 7.12
C MET A 40 7.54 3.21 7.81
N ALA A 41 6.44 3.35 7.07
CA ALA A 41 5.13 3.63 7.66
C ALA A 41 4.66 2.47 8.54
N HIS A 42 4.86 1.22 8.13
CA HIS A 42 4.54 0.05 8.94
C HIS A 42 5.32 0.04 10.27
N ILE A 43 6.59 0.44 10.25
CA ILE A 43 7.40 0.60 11.45
C ILE A 43 6.88 1.75 12.33
N LYS A 44 6.66 2.94 11.73
CA LYS A 44 6.24 4.15 12.43
C LYS A 44 4.94 3.96 13.20
N TYR A 45 3.96 3.32 12.55
CA TYR A 45 2.64 3.08 13.12
C TYR A 45 2.52 1.73 13.85
N ARG A 46 3.62 0.98 13.96
CA ARG A 46 3.69 -0.32 14.66
C ARG A 46 2.63 -1.31 14.16
N HIS A 47 2.41 -1.36 12.85
CA HIS A 47 1.38 -2.20 12.26
C HIS A 47 1.58 -3.69 12.59
N ALA A 48 2.83 -4.16 12.68
CA ALA A 48 3.16 -5.53 13.06
C ALA A 48 2.71 -5.90 14.50
N ASN A 49 2.64 -4.93 15.40
CA ASN A 49 2.30 -5.18 16.80
C ASN A 49 0.84 -5.60 16.98
N ALA A 50 -0.07 -5.15 16.10
CA ALA A 50 -1.47 -5.51 16.17
C ALA A 50 -1.68 -7.02 16.06
N ASN A 51 -0.93 -7.71 15.20
CA ASN A 51 -0.99 -9.15 15.05
C ASN A 51 -0.61 -9.88 16.36
N VAL A 52 0.42 -9.38 17.05
CA VAL A 52 0.85 -9.97 18.32
C VAL A 52 -0.24 -9.87 19.37
N TYR A 53 -0.93 -8.72 19.45
CA TYR A 53 -2.03 -8.54 20.39
C TYR A 53 -3.27 -9.36 20.04
N LEU A 54 -3.51 -9.62 18.74
CA LEU A 54 -4.64 -10.41 18.28
C LEU A 54 -4.39 -11.93 18.36
N MET A 55 -3.12 -12.36 18.36
CA MET A 55 -2.74 -13.77 18.32
C MET A 55 -3.42 -14.65 19.38
N PRO A 56 -3.53 -14.26 20.68
CA PRO A 56 -4.21 -15.05 21.67
C PRO A 56 -5.69 -15.32 21.34
N PHE A 57 -6.36 -14.33 20.75
CA PHE A 57 -7.77 -14.45 20.36
C PHE A 57 -7.96 -15.33 19.11
N LEU A 58 -6.98 -15.34 18.20
CA LEU A 58 -7.00 -16.18 17.01
C LEU A 58 -6.83 -17.67 17.34
N SER A 59 -6.29 -18.00 18.51
CA SER A 59 -6.10 -19.38 18.96
C SER A 59 -7.39 -20.05 19.46
N ILE A 60 -8.46 -19.30 19.69
CA ILE A 60 -9.75 -19.84 20.19
C ILE A 60 -10.69 -20.03 19.00
N PRO A 61 -11.15 -21.27 18.69
CA PRO A 61 -11.87 -21.59 17.44
C PRO A 61 -13.09 -20.71 17.16
N ILE A 62 -13.92 -20.42 18.17
CA ILE A 62 -15.12 -19.58 18.00
C ILE A 62 -14.75 -18.10 17.79
N ILE A 63 -13.70 -17.63 18.46
CA ILE A 63 -13.24 -16.24 18.41
C ILE A 63 -12.35 -16.02 17.18
N SER A 64 -11.72 -17.05 16.64
CA SER A 64 -10.80 -16.96 15.52
C SER A 64 -11.45 -16.36 14.25
N VAL A 65 -12.72 -16.69 14.00
CA VAL A 65 -13.47 -16.13 12.86
C VAL A 65 -13.63 -14.62 13.00
N LEU A 66 -14.05 -14.13 14.17
CA LEU A 66 -14.15 -12.70 14.45
C LEU A 66 -12.78 -12.04 14.48
N GLY A 67 -11.79 -12.70 15.08
CA GLY A 67 -10.42 -12.24 15.15
C GLY A 67 -9.75 -12.09 13.78
N SER A 68 -9.96 -13.05 12.88
CA SER A 68 -9.45 -12.97 11.50
C SER A 68 -10.10 -11.82 10.70
N TRP A 69 -11.40 -11.58 10.91
CA TRP A 69 -12.09 -10.45 10.30
C TRP A 69 -11.53 -9.11 10.80
N ILE A 70 -11.32 -8.96 12.11
CA ILE A 70 -10.71 -7.76 12.71
C ILE A 70 -9.27 -7.58 12.21
N SER A 71 -8.48 -8.66 12.19
CA SER A 71 -7.12 -8.65 11.67
C SER A 71 -7.08 -8.21 10.21
N GLY A 72 -7.90 -8.80 9.35
CA GLY A 72 -8.00 -8.42 7.94
C GLY A 72 -8.43 -6.95 7.76
N PHE A 73 -9.39 -6.45 8.57
CA PHE A 73 -9.77 -5.04 8.55
C PHE A 73 -8.59 -4.14 8.93
N TRP A 74 -7.85 -4.50 9.98
CA TRP A 74 -6.67 -3.76 10.42
C TRP A 74 -5.58 -3.73 9.34
N HIS A 75 -5.25 -4.87 8.77
CA HIS A 75 -4.23 -4.95 7.70
C HIS A 75 -4.59 -4.09 6.50
N ARG A 76 -5.83 -4.15 6.04
CA ARG A 76 -6.28 -3.29 4.93
C ARG A 76 -6.14 -1.81 5.25
N ARG A 77 -6.40 -1.39 6.49
CA ARG A 77 -6.22 0.00 6.92
C ARG A 77 -4.74 0.38 7.03
N ALA A 78 -3.91 -0.55 7.50
CA ALA A 78 -2.47 -0.36 7.59
C ALA A 78 -1.85 -0.10 6.21
N GLU A 79 -2.24 -0.88 5.19
CA GLU A 79 -1.79 -0.70 3.80
C GLU A 79 -2.18 0.69 3.25
N LEU A 80 -3.45 1.08 3.41
CA LEU A 80 -3.92 2.40 2.95
C LEU A 80 -3.22 3.55 3.67
N THR A 81 -2.87 3.37 4.94
CA THR A 81 -2.12 4.37 5.72
C THR A 81 -0.68 4.46 5.22
N ALA A 82 -0.05 3.34 4.92
CA ALA A 82 1.31 3.30 4.39
C ALA A 82 1.40 3.92 2.99
N ASP A 83 0.43 3.64 2.11
CA ASP A 83 0.34 4.27 0.79
C ASP A 83 0.16 5.78 0.88
N ARG A 84 -0.73 6.23 1.77
CA ARG A 84 -0.93 7.66 2.03
C ARG A 84 0.35 8.34 2.52
N LEU A 85 1.10 7.70 3.42
CA LEU A 85 2.35 8.26 3.91
C LEU A 85 3.40 8.35 2.80
N ALA A 86 3.50 7.32 1.94
CA ALA A 86 4.37 7.34 0.78
C ALA A 86 4.01 8.50 -0.16
N LEU A 87 2.73 8.69 -0.45
CA LEU A 87 2.24 9.81 -1.26
C LEU A 87 2.58 11.17 -0.62
N MET A 88 2.30 11.33 0.67
CA MET A 88 2.58 12.59 1.39
C MET A 88 4.07 12.94 1.41
N TYR A 89 4.93 11.93 1.52
CA TYR A 89 6.38 12.14 1.60
C TYR A 89 7.00 12.45 0.24
N LEU A 90 6.52 11.79 -0.83
CA LEU A 90 7.11 11.89 -2.17
C LEU A 90 6.41 12.93 -3.05
N GLY A 91 5.13 13.22 -2.79
CA GLY A 91 4.35 14.23 -3.52
C GLY A 91 4.02 13.85 -4.96
N ASP A 92 4.26 12.60 -5.38
CA ASP A 92 4.05 12.12 -6.75
C ASP A 92 3.14 10.88 -6.75
N SER A 93 1.87 11.11 -7.07
CA SER A 93 0.86 10.05 -7.08
C SER A 93 1.08 9.02 -8.19
N GLU A 94 1.59 9.44 -9.36
CA GLU A 94 1.83 8.53 -10.48
C GLU A 94 3.01 7.60 -10.18
N LEU A 95 4.08 8.14 -9.57
CA LEU A 95 5.21 7.34 -9.11
C LEU A 95 4.76 6.29 -8.09
N VAL A 96 3.94 6.69 -7.08
CA VAL A 96 3.42 5.77 -6.06
C VAL A 96 2.56 4.69 -6.69
N LYS A 97 1.60 5.04 -7.55
CA LYS A 97 0.75 4.06 -8.24
C LYS A 97 1.56 3.09 -9.09
N LYS A 98 2.49 3.60 -9.90
CA LYS A 98 3.35 2.78 -10.75
C LYS A 98 4.18 1.78 -9.94
N SER A 99 4.75 2.22 -8.83
CA SER A 99 5.54 1.37 -7.94
C SER A 99 4.71 0.23 -7.35
N LEU A 100 3.49 0.53 -6.88
CA LEU A 100 2.57 -0.47 -6.34
C LEU A 100 2.13 -1.47 -7.41
N ILE A 101 1.82 -1.01 -8.62
CA ILE A 101 1.47 -1.89 -9.73
C ILE A 101 2.62 -2.86 -10.02
N LYS A 102 3.85 -2.35 -10.16
CA LYS A 102 5.02 -3.19 -10.45
C LYS A 102 5.24 -4.28 -9.39
N VAL A 103 5.12 -3.93 -8.12
CA VAL A 103 5.31 -4.89 -7.03
C VAL A 103 4.23 -5.97 -7.02
N HIS A 104 2.97 -5.63 -7.35
CA HIS A 104 1.85 -6.57 -7.26
C HIS A 104 1.69 -7.45 -8.50
N VAL A 105 1.88 -6.90 -9.69
CA VAL A 105 1.64 -7.63 -10.94
C VAL A 105 2.91 -8.00 -11.70
N GLY A 106 4.05 -7.46 -11.28
CA GLY A 106 5.33 -7.66 -11.97
C GLY A 106 5.66 -6.54 -12.96
N PRO A 107 6.95 -6.38 -13.33
CA PRO A 107 7.40 -5.29 -14.18
C PRO A 107 6.80 -5.38 -15.59
N ASP A 108 6.81 -6.57 -16.19
CA ASP A 108 6.34 -6.79 -17.56
C ASP A 108 4.83 -6.52 -17.71
N ALA A 109 4.03 -6.95 -16.71
CA ALA A 109 2.59 -6.71 -16.69
C ALA A 109 2.27 -5.24 -16.38
N ALA A 110 3.06 -4.59 -15.55
CA ALA A 110 2.88 -3.18 -15.23
C ALA A 110 3.10 -2.28 -16.45
N ASP A 111 4.10 -2.57 -17.25
CA ASP A 111 4.41 -1.79 -18.46
C ASP A 111 3.35 -2.01 -19.57
N SER A 112 2.66 -3.14 -19.58
CA SER A 112 1.58 -3.45 -20.51
C SER A 112 0.19 -2.99 -20.02
N MET A 113 0.06 -2.57 -18.76
CA MET A 113 -1.23 -2.17 -18.18
C MET A 113 -1.66 -0.81 -18.73
N ASN A 114 -2.65 -0.81 -19.60
CA ASN A 114 -3.27 0.39 -20.13
C ASN A 114 -4.44 0.87 -19.24
N GLU A 115 -4.97 2.06 -19.55
CA GLU A 115 -6.08 2.68 -18.81
C GLU A 115 -7.35 1.83 -18.85
N VAL A 116 -7.61 1.15 -19.96
CA VAL A 116 -8.78 0.26 -20.11
C VAL A 116 -8.69 -0.92 -19.13
N ALA A 117 -7.50 -1.52 -18.96
CA ALA A 117 -7.29 -2.59 -17.99
C ALA A 117 -7.50 -2.09 -16.55
N ARG A 118 -7.04 -0.87 -16.23
CA ARG A 118 -7.27 -0.24 -14.91
C ARG A 118 -8.75 -0.02 -14.64
N GLN A 119 -9.49 0.54 -15.59
CA GLN A 119 -10.93 0.77 -15.47
C GLN A 119 -11.70 -0.56 -15.31
N TRP A 120 -11.31 -1.59 -16.06
CA TRP A 120 -11.91 -2.90 -15.95
C TRP A 120 -11.68 -3.55 -14.58
N MET A 121 -10.47 -3.42 -14.03
CA MET A 121 -10.14 -3.86 -12.69
C MET A 121 -10.96 -3.10 -11.64
N GLN A 122 -11.13 -1.80 -11.78
CA GLN A 122 -11.93 -0.97 -10.89
C GLN A 122 -13.40 -1.40 -10.92
N TYR A 123 -13.99 -1.52 -12.10
CA TYR A 123 -15.36 -2.00 -12.26
C TYR A 123 -15.58 -3.38 -11.63
N THR A 124 -14.62 -4.28 -11.79
CA THR A 124 -14.69 -5.62 -11.21
C THR A 124 -14.55 -5.59 -9.69
N ALA A 125 -13.70 -4.72 -9.14
CA ALA A 125 -13.49 -4.59 -7.69
C ALA A 125 -14.72 -4.00 -6.97
N GLU A 126 -15.52 -3.18 -7.63
CA GLU A 126 -16.72 -2.54 -7.06
C GLU A 126 -17.94 -3.47 -6.98
N ARG A 127 -17.86 -4.67 -7.55
CA ARG A 127 -18.98 -5.63 -7.45
C ARG A 127 -19.20 -6.09 -5.99
N PRO A 128 -20.46 -6.21 -5.53
CA PRO A 128 -20.79 -6.58 -4.15
C PRO A 128 -20.12 -7.88 -3.69
N MET A 129 -20.04 -8.88 -4.57
CA MET A 129 -19.41 -10.16 -4.28
C MET A 129 -17.90 -10.00 -3.98
N ASN A 130 -17.20 -9.10 -4.69
CA ASN A 130 -15.80 -8.84 -4.47
C ASN A 130 -15.55 -8.01 -3.21
N HIS A 131 -16.48 -7.13 -2.83
CA HIS A 131 -16.45 -6.46 -1.54
C HIS A 131 -16.56 -7.46 -0.38
N PHE A 132 -17.43 -8.46 -0.51
CA PHE A 132 -17.54 -9.53 0.48
C PHE A 132 -16.27 -10.37 0.53
N ALA A 133 -15.71 -10.76 -0.63
CA ALA A 133 -14.45 -11.49 -0.68
C ALA A 133 -13.25 -10.71 -0.09
N GLN A 134 -13.21 -9.38 -0.26
CA GLN A 134 -12.20 -8.53 0.36
C GLN A 134 -12.26 -8.53 1.89
N THR A 135 -13.42 -8.78 2.47
CA THR A 135 -13.59 -8.82 3.93
C THR A 135 -12.74 -9.91 4.57
N PHE A 136 -12.46 -10.99 3.82
CA PHE A 136 -11.64 -12.11 4.24
C PHE A 136 -10.20 -12.08 3.68
N SER A 137 -9.85 -11.04 2.91
CA SER A 137 -8.50 -10.87 2.39
C SER A 137 -7.63 -10.06 3.35
N ASP A 138 -6.40 -10.49 3.54
CA ASP A 138 -5.42 -9.80 4.40
C ASP A 138 -4.93 -8.49 3.75
N HIS A 139 -4.98 -8.39 2.42
CA HIS A 139 -4.59 -7.19 1.69
C HIS A 139 -5.77 -6.58 0.92
N PRO A 140 -5.86 -5.23 0.86
CA PRO A 140 -6.82 -4.58 -0.02
C PRO A 140 -6.47 -4.89 -1.47
N PHE A 141 -7.47 -5.05 -2.32
CA PHE A 141 -7.21 -5.16 -3.75
C PHE A 141 -6.42 -3.95 -4.24
N LEU A 142 -5.46 -4.19 -5.11
CA LEU A 142 -4.60 -3.15 -5.69
C LEU A 142 -5.42 -1.97 -6.19
N VAL A 143 -6.53 -2.22 -6.87
CA VAL A 143 -7.43 -1.18 -7.40
C VAL A 143 -7.94 -0.24 -6.32
N ARG A 144 -8.30 -0.75 -5.14
CA ARG A 144 -8.75 0.09 -4.02
C ARG A 144 -7.61 0.96 -3.48
N ARG A 145 -6.38 0.44 -3.46
CA ARG A 145 -5.19 1.22 -3.09
C ARG A 145 -4.97 2.35 -4.08
N LEU A 146 -5.02 2.06 -5.40
CA LEU A 146 -4.88 3.06 -6.45
C LEU A 146 -5.96 4.16 -6.37
N SER A 147 -7.23 3.79 -6.20
CA SER A 147 -8.34 4.75 -6.02
C SER A 147 -8.15 5.65 -4.79
N GLN A 148 -7.62 5.11 -3.71
CA GLN A 148 -7.34 5.91 -2.51
C GLN A 148 -6.18 6.90 -2.74
N ILE A 149 -5.16 6.52 -3.51
CA ILE A 149 -4.08 7.43 -3.90
C ILE A 149 -4.65 8.58 -4.74
N ASP A 150 -5.53 8.31 -5.71
CA ASP A 150 -6.18 9.35 -6.51
C ASP A 150 -7.03 10.29 -5.65
N TYR A 151 -7.77 9.76 -4.69
CA TYR A 151 -8.52 10.57 -3.73
C TYR A 151 -7.59 11.52 -2.93
N TRP A 152 -6.47 10.99 -2.41
CA TRP A 152 -5.53 11.78 -1.63
C TRP A 152 -4.64 12.70 -2.46
N LYS A 153 -4.46 12.44 -3.75
CA LYS A 153 -3.76 13.33 -4.69
C LYS A 153 -4.29 14.74 -4.59
N GLY A 154 -5.61 14.93 -4.67
CA GLY A 154 -6.26 16.25 -4.57
C GLY A 154 -6.01 16.98 -3.25
N VAL A 155 -5.59 16.27 -2.18
CA VAL A 155 -5.30 16.86 -0.86
C VAL A 155 -3.81 17.17 -0.70
N VAL A 156 -2.94 16.31 -1.25
CA VAL A 156 -1.48 16.37 -1.00
C VAL A 156 -0.75 17.24 -2.02
N GLU A 157 -1.07 17.10 -3.31
CA GLU A 157 -0.37 17.82 -4.37
C GLU A 157 -0.57 19.35 -4.34
N PRO A 158 -1.74 19.90 -3.97
CA PRO A 158 -1.91 21.36 -3.85
C PRO A 158 -1.01 21.98 -2.77
N GLN A 159 -0.64 21.23 -1.74
CA GLN A 159 0.22 21.73 -0.66
C GLN A 159 1.69 21.82 -1.08
N ASN A 160 2.08 21.10 -2.13
CA ASN A 160 3.46 21.07 -2.64
C ASN A 160 3.70 22.01 -3.82
N GLN A 161 2.66 22.68 -4.34
CA GLN A 161 2.87 23.73 -5.34
C GLN A 161 3.50 24.95 -4.64
N PRO A 162 4.63 25.50 -5.16
CA PRO A 162 5.15 26.76 -4.67
C PRO A 162 4.03 27.80 -4.81
N GLN A 163 3.66 28.42 -3.69
CA GLN A 163 2.72 29.55 -3.72
C GLN A 163 3.29 30.56 -4.73
N SER A 164 2.58 30.77 -5.83
CA SER A 164 2.92 31.82 -6.77
C SER A 164 2.89 33.13 -5.98
N VAL A 165 4.07 33.67 -5.71
CA VAL A 165 4.19 35.01 -5.11
C VAL A 165 3.53 35.94 -6.14
N ALA A 166 2.35 36.45 -5.78
CA ALA A 166 1.71 37.46 -6.57
C ALA A 166 2.70 38.64 -6.73
N PRO A 167 2.93 39.17 -7.94
CA PRO A 167 3.79 40.32 -8.11
C PRO A 167 3.22 41.44 -7.27
N ALA A 168 4.06 42.01 -6.40
CA ALA A 168 3.72 43.21 -5.64
C ALA A 168 3.40 44.35 -6.64
N ALA A 169 2.20 44.88 -6.48
CA ALA A 169 1.73 46.02 -7.25
C ALA A 169 2.43 47.33 -6.83
#